data_259c229e6d4558b0e95d43a6fffd0b9b
#
_entry.id   259c229e6d4558b0e95d43a6fffd0b9b
#
_cell.length_a   1.000
_cell.length_b   1.000
_cell.length_c   1.000
_cell.angle_alpha   90.00
_cell.angle_beta   90.00
_cell.angle_gamma   90.00
#
_symmetry.space_group_name_H-M   'P 1'
#
loop_
_entity.id
_entity.type
_entity.pdbx_description
1 polymer ?
#
loop_
_entity_poly.entity_id
_entity_poly.type
_entity_poly.pdbx_seq_one_letter_code
_entity_poly.pdbx_strand_id
1 'polypeptide(L)'
;MPRIRVIQQYVTTASNGGLKTEYKALSNRETLSDHYEFIPVVLNNCHCGISLSDIRFYSRAIRKADPDIVHIRGAGMESLNAVLGAKLSGCGKILVTVHGMFSDLVYYSPIKRWVCRHVVEPMIFGLSDGISCVCEQASQRDVFRRYKKKMLPFVYNRMPKYPDCSLEEKRALRMELNLPENARIGIYVGRVTKEKGLSYLVDALKQLDESWPPELCLLIVGNGDYLQEMQSECAALRHAKRVIFAGQQEQIQKYLNVSDFFLSPSLHENLSISILEACAAKLPCRVTDVGGNGEIIENGKNGLMIAASSTDALASGLLKMSDDKCRAEIKQRAEQVDYSKFFDEHIDRQLQQVYDRLLQRC
;
A
#
# COMPACT_ATOMS: atom_id res chain seq x y z
N MET A 1 12.29 32.52 -7.05
CA MET A 1 13.45 31.75 -6.60
C MET A 1 13.59 30.54 -7.51
N PRO A 2 14.79 29.98 -7.74
CA PRO A 2 14.89 28.71 -8.46
C PRO A 2 14.16 27.62 -7.72
N ARG A 3 13.50 26.73 -8.46
CA ARG A 3 12.79 25.59 -7.85
C ARG A 3 13.78 24.59 -7.27
N ILE A 4 13.43 23.99 -6.13
CA ILE A 4 14.18 22.91 -5.50
C ILE A 4 14.06 21.66 -6.39
N ARG A 5 15.18 21.07 -6.78
CA ARG A 5 15.23 19.92 -7.68
C ARG A 5 15.22 18.63 -6.85
N VAL A 6 14.18 17.83 -7.03
CA VAL A 6 13.96 16.61 -6.25
C VAL A 6 13.92 15.39 -7.15
N ILE A 7 14.92 14.52 -7.05
CA ILE A 7 14.84 13.20 -7.67
C ILE A 7 13.80 12.35 -6.95
N GLN A 8 12.91 11.73 -7.71
CA GLN A 8 12.00 10.69 -7.27
C GLN A 8 12.46 9.34 -7.82
N GLN A 9 13.01 8.50 -6.95
CA GLN A 9 13.45 7.16 -7.32
C GLN A 9 12.28 6.18 -7.27
N TYR A 10 12.10 5.38 -8.31
CA TYR A 10 11.24 4.21 -8.28
C TYR A 10 11.67 3.14 -9.29
N VAL A 11 11.17 1.91 -9.08
CA VAL A 11 11.45 0.76 -9.96
C VAL A 11 10.15 0.34 -10.63
N THR A 12 10.19 0.13 -11.95
CA THR A 12 9.04 -0.41 -12.70
C THR A 12 9.06 -1.93 -12.67
N THR A 13 8.60 -2.52 -11.57
CA THR A 13 8.26 -3.95 -11.56
C THR A 13 6.74 -4.10 -11.59
N ALA A 14 6.24 -5.23 -12.08
CA ALA A 14 4.81 -5.54 -12.15
C ALA A 14 4.10 -5.44 -10.77
N SER A 15 4.86 -5.51 -9.67
CA SER A 15 4.36 -5.45 -8.30
C SER A 15 4.25 -4.05 -7.69
N ASN A 16 4.75 -2.99 -8.35
CA ASN A 16 4.87 -1.65 -7.76
C ASN A 16 3.74 -0.69 -8.13
N GLY A 17 2.50 -1.18 -8.24
CA GLY A 17 1.34 -0.35 -8.61
C GLY A 17 1.17 0.93 -7.76
N GLY A 18 1.20 0.80 -6.43
CA GLY A 18 0.99 1.93 -5.52
C GLY A 18 2.05 3.03 -5.61
N LEU A 19 3.34 2.68 -5.66
CA LEU A 19 4.43 3.67 -5.76
C LEU A 19 4.41 4.41 -7.10
N LYS A 20 4.08 3.72 -8.20
CA LYS A 20 3.94 4.33 -9.53
C LYS A 20 2.77 5.31 -9.58
N THR A 21 1.65 4.96 -8.95
CA THR A 21 0.47 5.82 -8.85
C THR A 21 0.80 7.08 -8.05
N GLU A 22 1.50 6.94 -6.93
CA GLU A 22 1.90 8.05 -6.07
C GLU A 22 2.87 9.01 -6.78
N TYR A 23 3.86 8.48 -7.52
CA TYR A 23 4.76 9.32 -8.31
C TYR A 23 4.01 10.12 -9.39
N LYS A 24 3.15 9.46 -10.17
CA LYS A 24 2.36 10.16 -11.20
C LYS A 24 1.50 11.28 -10.59
N ALA A 25 0.96 11.00 -9.42
CA ALA A 25 0.18 11.97 -8.70
C ALA A 25 1.01 13.17 -8.20
N LEU A 26 2.25 12.95 -7.73
CA LEU A 26 3.15 14.05 -7.31
C LEU A 26 3.57 14.93 -8.49
N SER A 27 3.88 14.34 -9.64
CA SER A 27 4.36 15.06 -10.82
C SER A 27 3.32 16.01 -11.44
N ASN A 28 2.04 15.77 -11.18
CA ASN A 28 0.92 16.52 -11.74
C ASN A 28 0.33 17.55 -10.76
N ARG A 29 1.01 17.85 -9.63
CA ARG A 29 0.50 18.76 -8.61
C ARG A 29 0.93 20.19 -8.83
N GLU A 30 -0.02 21.04 -9.16
CA GLU A 30 0.18 22.49 -9.29
C GLU A 30 0.73 23.10 -7.99
N THR A 31 0.18 22.70 -6.83
CA THR A 31 0.58 23.20 -5.50
C THR A 31 2.06 22.99 -5.15
N LEU A 32 2.68 21.95 -5.69
CA LEU A 32 4.10 21.64 -5.46
C LEU A 32 4.99 22.11 -6.62
N SER A 33 4.45 22.23 -7.83
CA SER A 33 5.22 22.56 -9.04
C SER A 33 5.85 23.97 -9.02
N ASP A 34 5.28 24.90 -8.22
CA ASP A 34 5.83 26.25 -8.07
C ASP A 34 7.13 26.27 -7.27
N HIS A 35 7.29 25.31 -6.34
CA HIS A 35 8.43 25.24 -5.43
C HIS A 35 9.42 24.15 -5.80
N TYR A 36 8.95 23.05 -6.41
CA TYR A 36 9.74 21.85 -6.67
C TYR A 36 9.73 21.46 -8.14
N GLU A 37 10.88 21.00 -8.62
CA GLU A 37 11.04 20.30 -9.89
C GLU A 37 11.25 18.82 -9.60
N PHE A 38 10.24 17.97 -9.85
CA PHE A 38 10.33 16.53 -9.64
C PHE A 38 10.93 15.82 -10.85
N ILE A 39 12.08 15.18 -10.66
CA ILE A 39 12.82 14.48 -11.71
C ILE A 39 12.73 12.98 -11.47
N PRO A 40 12.08 12.20 -12.37
CA PRO A 40 12.00 10.76 -12.22
C PRO A 40 13.34 10.09 -12.53
N VAL A 41 13.77 9.17 -11.66
CA VAL A 41 14.84 8.24 -11.94
C VAL A 41 14.29 6.82 -11.83
N VAL A 42 14.06 6.21 -12.97
CA VAL A 42 13.35 4.93 -13.10
C VAL A 42 14.32 3.83 -13.48
N LEU A 43 14.35 2.76 -12.71
CA LEU A 43 15.05 1.53 -13.05
C LEU A 43 14.03 0.49 -13.54
N ASN A 44 14.12 0.08 -14.81
CA ASN A 44 13.15 -0.84 -15.40
C ASN A 44 13.32 -2.29 -14.92
N ASN A 45 14.55 -2.71 -14.69
CA ASN A 45 14.86 -4.05 -14.17
C ASN A 45 15.85 -3.91 -13.03
N CYS A 46 15.43 -4.23 -11.82
CA CYS A 46 16.33 -4.22 -10.68
C CYS A 46 16.96 -5.61 -10.47
N HIS A 47 18.26 -5.63 -10.20
CA HIS A 47 18.96 -6.87 -9.90
C HIS A 47 18.75 -7.30 -8.44
N CYS A 48 18.68 -8.61 -8.21
CA CYS A 48 18.66 -9.13 -6.85
C CYS A 48 20.02 -8.91 -6.18
N GLY A 49 20.03 -8.26 -5.00
CA GLY A 49 21.24 -8.02 -4.24
C GLY A 49 21.93 -6.68 -4.54
N ILE A 50 23.19 -6.55 -4.12
CA ILE A 50 24.01 -5.38 -4.41
C ILE A 50 24.47 -5.48 -5.87
N SER A 51 24.10 -4.47 -6.67
CA SER A 51 24.40 -4.43 -8.10
C SER A 51 25.23 -3.19 -8.46
N LEU A 52 26.48 -3.42 -8.90
CA LEU A 52 27.33 -2.32 -9.34
C LEU A 52 26.78 -1.60 -10.58
N SER A 53 26.05 -2.29 -11.45
CA SER A 53 25.40 -1.68 -12.61
C SER A 53 24.29 -0.70 -12.17
N ASP A 54 23.44 -1.11 -11.23
CA ASP A 54 22.36 -0.28 -10.70
C ASP A 54 22.90 0.93 -9.92
N ILE A 55 23.92 0.71 -9.09
CA ILE A 55 24.61 1.78 -8.35
C ILE A 55 25.20 2.81 -9.31
N ARG A 56 25.89 2.35 -10.38
CA ARG A 56 26.44 3.26 -11.40
C ARG A 56 25.35 3.99 -12.19
N PHE A 57 24.25 3.30 -12.50
CA PHE A 57 23.10 3.90 -13.15
C PHE A 57 22.55 5.07 -12.29
N TYR A 58 22.24 4.81 -11.02
CA TYR A 58 21.75 5.85 -10.11
C TYR A 58 22.76 6.98 -9.94
N SER A 59 24.05 6.68 -9.74
CA SER A 59 25.08 7.71 -9.58
C SER A 59 25.18 8.63 -10.81
N ARG A 60 25.14 8.10 -12.02
CA ARG A 60 25.18 8.89 -13.26
C ARG A 60 23.93 9.73 -13.45
N ALA A 61 22.74 9.13 -13.23
CA ALA A 61 21.47 9.82 -13.36
C ALA A 61 21.34 10.98 -12.37
N ILE A 62 21.73 10.76 -11.11
CA ILE A 62 21.70 11.78 -10.04
C ILE A 62 22.68 12.89 -10.34
N ARG A 63 23.92 12.56 -10.73
CA ARG A 63 24.93 13.58 -11.08
C ARG A 63 24.50 14.43 -12.28
N LYS A 64 23.88 13.81 -13.30
CA LYS A 64 23.36 14.54 -14.46
C LYS A 64 22.23 15.51 -14.10
N ALA A 65 21.40 15.10 -13.15
CA ALA A 65 20.27 15.87 -12.69
C ALA A 65 20.67 16.97 -11.71
N ASP A 66 21.79 16.85 -11.02
CA ASP A 66 22.30 17.79 -10.00
C ASP A 66 21.19 18.27 -9.03
N PRO A 67 20.57 17.37 -8.26
CA PRO A 67 19.43 17.68 -7.44
C PRO A 67 19.82 18.25 -6.07
N ASP A 68 18.89 18.97 -5.44
CA ASP A 68 18.99 19.38 -4.04
C ASP A 68 18.62 18.20 -3.11
N ILE A 69 17.67 17.36 -3.54
CA ILE A 69 17.17 16.20 -2.79
C ILE A 69 17.11 14.96 -3.67
N VAL A 70 17.59 13.84 -3.14
CA VAL A 70 17.39 12.50 -3.70
C VAL A 70 16.41 11.74 -2.81
N HIS A 71 15.14 11.67 -3.23
CA HIS A 71 14.07 10.99 -2.49
C HIS A 71 13.96 9.54 -2.93
N ILE A 72 14.35 8.62 -2.04
CA ILE A 72 14.35 7.16 -2.23
C ILE A 72 13.19 6.57 -1.45
N ARG A 73 12.44 5.64 -2.08
CA ARG A 73 11.25 5.02 -1.50
C ARG A 73 11.47 3.55 -1.22
N GLY A 74 11.19 3.15 0.04
CA GLY A 74 11.35 1.77 0.51
C GLY A 74 12.65 1.55 1.28
N ALA A 75 12.84 0.31 1.77
CA ALA A 75 14.00 -0.12 2.56
C ALA A 75 14.56 -1.48 2.12
N GLY A 76 14.44 -1.78 0.81
CA GLY A 76 14.91 -3.04 0.21
C GLY A 76 16.27 -2.91 -0.48
N MET A 77 16.65 -3.96 -1.21
CA MET A 77 17.92 -4.00 -1.93
C MET A 77 18.01 -2.95 -3.04
N GLU A 78 16.90 -2.68 -3.72
CA GLU A 78 16.81 -1.62 -4.72
C GLU A 78 17.06 -0.23 -4.09
N SER A 79 16.53 -0.01 -2.90
CA SER A 79 16.76 1.24 -2.16
C SER A 79 18.20 1.34 -1.67
N LEU A 80 18.83 0.22 -1.29
CA LEU A 80 20.25 0.20 -0.95
C LEU A 80 21.12 0.59 -2.14
N ASN A 81 20.87 0.00 -3.33
CA ASN A 81 21.59 0.35 -4.55
C ASN A 81 21.41 1.84 -4.92
N ALA A 82 20.20 2.38 -4.75
CA ALA A 82 19.90 3.80 -4.98
C ALA A 82 20.63 4.71 -3.97
N VAL A 83 20.63 4.36 -2.68
CA VAL A 83 21.36 5.12 -1.62
C VAL A 83 22.87 5.11 -1.89
N LEU A 84 23.45 3.95 -2.24
CA LEU A 84 24.86 3.85 -2.60
C LEU A 84 25.20 4.67 -3.85
N GLY A 85 24.33 4.64 -4.86
CA GLY A 85 24.46 5.47 -6.07
C GLY A 85 24.38 6.97 -5.76
N ALA A 86 23.47 7.36 -4.87
CA ALA A 86 23.34 8.75 -4.41
C ALA A 86 24.60 9.23 -3.66
N LYS A 87 25.12 8.42 -2.74
CA LYS A 87 26.40 8.73 -2.06
C LYS A 87 27.56 8.83 -3.04
N LEU A 88 27.64 7.94 -4.03
CA LEU A 88 28.68 7.98 -5.04
C LEU A 88 28.56 9.19 -5.99
N SER A 89 27.35 9.72 -6.19
CA SER A 89 27.14 10.92 -7.00
C SER A 89 27.72 12.18 -6.34
N GLY A 90 27.65 12.24 -5.02
CA GLY A 90 28.02 13.42 -4.21
C GLY A 90 27.03 14.58 -4.30
N CYS A 91 25.85 14.40 -4.94
CA CYS A 91 24.83 15.43 -5.16
C CYS A 91 23.60 15.20 -4.29
N GLY A 92 23.06 16.29 -3.74
CA GLY A 92 21.80 16.32 -3.02
C GLY A 92 21.80 15.67 -1.64
N LYS A 93 20.81 16.04 -0.82
CA LYS A 93 20.51 15.37 0.45
C LYS A 93 19.69 14.10 0.22
N ILE A 94 20.03 13.01 0.87
CA ILE A 94 19.36 11.72 0.69
C ILE A 94 18.22 11.58 1.68
N LEU A 95 16.98 11.57 1.19
CA LEU A 95 15.77 11.23 1.95
C LEU A 95 15.36 9.79 1.65
N VAL A 96 15.09 9.02 2.69
CA VAL A 96 14.47 7.70 2.56
C VAL A 96 13.08 7.72 3.19
N THR A 97 12.03 7.43 2.39
CA THR A 97 10.69 7.19 2.92
C THR A 97 10.41 5.70 3.00
N VAL A 98 10.12 5.22 4.22
CA VAL A 98 9.90 3.81 4.51
C VAL A 98 8.43 3.44 4.29
N HIS A 99 8.13 2.77 3.16
CA HIS A 99 6.80 2.22 2.85
C HIS A 99 6.58 0.82 3.43
N GLY A 100 7.65 0.10 3.74
CA GLY A 100 7.68 -1.25 4.32
C GLY A 100 9.11 -1.65 4.62
N MET A 101 9.28 -2.61 5.52
CA MET A 101 10.61 -3.15 5.85
C MET A 101 10.69 -4.61 5.42
N PHE A 102 11.78 -4.99 4.77
CA PHE A 102 11.99 -6.35 4.31
C PHE A 102 12.24 -7.32 5.46
N SER A 103 12.75 -6.83 6.59
CA SER A 103 12.90 -7.62 7.81
C SER A 103 11.57 -8.07 8.43
N ASP A 104 10.44 -7.43 8.07
CA ASP A 104 9.11 -7.80 8.56
C ASP A 104 8.44 -8.90 7.74
N LEU A 105 8.97 -9.20 6.54
CA LEU A 105 8.38 -10.18 5.63
C LEU A 105 8.51 -11.59 6.21
N VAL A 106 7.43 -12.10 6.83
CA VAL A 106 7.40 -13.41 7.51
C VAL A 106 7.75 -14.59 6.59
N TYR A 107 7.55 -14.45 5.29
CA TYR A 107 7.86 -15.49 4.28
C TYR A 107 9.31 -15.49 3.80
N TYR A 108 10.11 -14.52 4.22
CA TYR A 108 11.56 -14.60 4.02
C TYR A 108 12.16 -15.61 5.00
N SER A 109 13.18 -16.36 4.53
CA SER A 109 13.94 -17.24 5.43
C SER A 109 14.48 -16.43 6.63
N PRO A 110 14.64 -17.06 7.79
CA PRO A 110 15.18 -16.38 8.98
C PRO A 110 16.53 -15.67 8.71
N ILE A 111 17.41 -16.32 7.91
CA ILE A 111 18.71 -15.77 7.51
C ILE A 111 18.51 -14.48 6.68
N LYS A 112 17.62 -14.52 5.68
CA LYS A 112 17.35 -13.35 4.83
C LYS A 112 16.76 -12.19 5.63
N ARG A 113 15.84 -12.47 6.55
CA ARG A 113 15.28 -11.47 7.48
C ARG A 113 16.35 -10.88 8.39
N TRP A 114 17.23 -11.74 8.91
CA TRP A 114 18.35 -11.30 9.73
C TRP A 114 19.29 -10.37 8.96
N VAL A 115 19.68 -10.73 7.73
CA VAL A 115 20.52 -9.89 6.86
C VAL A 115 19.84 -8.56 6.55
N CYS A 116 18.54 -8.56 6.23
CA CYS A 116 17.80 -7.32 6.01
C CYS A 116 17.85 -6.42 7.24
N ARG A 117 17.55 -6.98 8.42
CA ARG A 117 17.47 -6.24 9.69
C ARG A 117 18.80 -5.71 10.20
N HIS A 118 19.88 -6.49 10.01
CA HIS A 118 21.19 -6.16 10.64
C HIS A 118 22.21 -5.58 9.67
N VAL A 119 21.99 -5.69 8.36
CA VAL A 119 22.92 -5.20 7.33
C VAL A 119 22.25 -4.21 6.39
N VAL A 120 21.21 -4.64 5.65
CA VAL A 120 20.65 -3.83 4.55
C VAL A 120 19.96 -2.56 5.06
N GLU A 121 18.99 -2.71 5.94
CA GLU A 121 18.23 -1.58 6.51
C GLU A 121 19.14 -0.60 7.31
N PRO A 122 20.07 -1.07 8.16
CA PRO A 122 21.03 -0.19 8.81
C PRO A 122 21.95 0.58 7.84
N MET A 123 22.37 -0.03 6.75
CA MET A 123 23.15 0.68 5.72
C MET A 123 22.32 1.78 5.04
N ILE A 124 21.08 1.48 4.65
CA ILE A 124 20.17 2.46 4.04
C ILE A 124 19.99 3.66 4.99
N PHE A 125 19.59 3.40 6.25
CA PHE A 125 19.33 4.45 7.22
C PHE A 125 20.60 5.18 7.68
N GLY A 126 21.70 4.46 7.80
CA GLY A 126 22.99 5.04 8.17
C GLY A 126 23.53 6.00 7.12
N LEU A 127 23.36 5.68 5.85
CA LEU A 127 23.84 6.49 4.72
C LEU A 127 22.87 7.61 4.31
N SER A 128 21.59 7.58 4.69
CA SER A 128 20.64 8.65 4.40
C SER A 128 20.90 9.89 5.28
N ASP A 129 20.46 11.06 4.83
CA ASP A 129 20.51 12.31 5.57
C ASP A 129 19.19 12.56 6.34
N GLY A 130 18.09 11.99 5.86
CA GLY A 130 16.78 12.00 6.51
C GLY A 130 16.01 10.70 6.29
N ILE A 131 15.17 10.35 7.28
CA ILE A 131 14.29 9.19 7.25
C ILE A 131 12.88 9.66 7.55
N SER A 132 11.93 9.33 6.69
CA SER A 132 10.49 9.54 6.90
C SER A 132 9.76 8.20 6.82
N CYS A 133 8.54 8.14 7.32
CA CYS A 133 7.65 6.98 7.25
C CYS A 133 6.32 7.38 6.63
N VAL A 134 5.46 6.40 6.33
CA VAL A 134 4.15 6.66 5.71
C VAL A 134 3.00 6.75 6.71
N CYS A 135 3.28 6.60 8.01
CA CYS A 135 2.31 6.76 9.08
C CYS A 135 3.02 6.96 10.43
N GLU A 136 2.26 7.41 11.42
CA GLU A 136 2.77 7.68 12.76
C GLU A 136 3.29 6.39 13.42
N GLN A 137 2.50 5.33 13.41
CA GLN A 137 2.87 4.05 14.01
C GLN A 137 4.18 3.49 13.44
N ALA A 138 4.37 3.57 12.12
CA ALA A 138 5.63 3.14 11.49
C ALA A 138 6.81 3.98 11.96
N SER A 139 6.63 5.29 12.21
CA SER A 139 7.69 6.21 12.65
C SER A 139 8.16 5.96 14.09
N GLN A 140 7.30 5.38 14.92
CA GLN A 140 7.56 5.09 16.34
C GLN A 140 8.25 3.75 16.57
N ARG A 141 8.58 2.99 15.53
CA ARG A 141 9.18 1.66 15.65
C ARG A 141 10.58 1.72 16.28
N ASP A 142 10.88 0.73 17.09
CA ASP A 142 12.15 0.63 17.84
C ASP A 142 13.40 0.66 16.94
N VAL A 143 13.29 0.17 15.72
CA VAL A 143 14.40 0.18 14.74
C VAL A 143 14.94 1.59 14.47
N PHE A 144 14.09 2.61 14.60
CA PHE A 144 14.47 4.01 14.36
C PHE A 144 15.08 4.71 15.58
N ARG A 145 15.08 4.09 16.77
CA ARG A 145 15.66 4.71 17.97
C ARG A 145 17.12 5.17 17.79
N ARG A 146 17.94 4.34 17.11
CA ARG A 146 19.35 4.69 16.80
C ARG A 146 19.50 5.80 15.76
N TYR A 147 18.45 6.07 14.98
CA TYR A 147 18.43 7.09 13.94
C TYR A 147 17.59 8.32 14.32
N LYS A 148 17.26 8.51 15.59
CA LYS A 148 16.37 9.58 16.08
C LYS A 148 16.75 10.97 15.53
N LYS A 149 18.05 11.26 15.40
CA LYS A 149 18.53 12.52 14.84
C LYS A 149 18.25 12.68 13.35
N LYS A 150 18.02 11.59 12.62
CA LYS A 150 17.71 11.58 11.17
C LYS A 150 16.21 11.48 10.91
N MET A 151 15.39 11.14 11.91
CA MET A 151 13.96 11.07 11.72
C MET A 151 13.37 12.44 11.35
N LEU A 152 12.53 12.44 10.36
CA LEU A 152 11.72 13.54 9.87
C LEU A 152 10.25 13.23 10.13
N PRO A 153 9.34 14.19 10.03
CA PRO A 153 7.92 13.92 10.11
C PRO A 153 7.52 12.82 9.11
N PHE A 154 6.51 12.04 9.47
CA PHE A 154 5.91 11.09 8.51
C PHE A 154 5.04 11.83 7.49
N VAL A 155 4.83 11.18 6.34
CA VAL A 155 3.96 11.67 5.27
C VAL A 155 3.00 10.55 4.90
N TYR A 156 1.72 10.75 5.13
CA TYR A 156 0.70 9.75 4.81
C TYR A 156 0.65 9.40 3.31
N ASN A 157 0.28 8.16 3.01
CA ASN A 157 -0.19 7.83 1.67
C ASN A 157 -1.51 8.54 1.40
N ARG A 158 -1.71 8.91 0.14
CA ARG A 158 -2.87 9.67 -0.29
C ARG A 158 -4.10 8.81 -0.48
N MET A 159 -5.25 9.35 -0.07
CA MET A 159 -6.55 8.86 -0.47
C MET A 159 -6.88 9.38 -1.88
N PRO A 160 -7.18 8.50 -2.85
CA PRO A 160 -7.57 8.96 -4.19
C PRO A 160 -8.94 9.63 -4.15
N LYS A 161 -9.18 10.50 -5.14
CA LYS A 161 -10.51 11.05 -5.41
C LYS A 161 -11.13 10.23 -6.54
N TYR A 162 -12.25 9.59 -6.27
CA TYR A 162 -12.97 8.81 -7.26
C TYR A 162 -14.24 9.54 -7.70
N PRO A 163 -14.48 9.70 -9.01
CA PRO A 163 -15.77 10.16 -9.50
C PRO A 163 -16.86 9.13 -9.19
N ASP A 164 -18.07 9.59 -9.10
CA ASP A 164 -19.23 8.71 -8.97
C ASP A 164 -19.36 7.81 -10.19
N CYS A 165 -19.72 6.56 -9.97
CA CYS A 165 -19.95 5.57 -11.01
C CYS A 165 -21.44 5.45 -11.30
N SER A 166 -21.81 5.49 -12.57
CA SER A 166 -23.21 5.35 -12.98
C SER A 166 -23.75 3.95 -12.68
N LEU A 167 -25.06 3.84 -12.55
CA LEU A 167 -25.72 2.54 -12.36
C LEU A 167 -25.53 1.60 -13.56
N GLU A 168 -25.41 2.16 -14.76
CA GLU A 168 -25.19 1.41 -15.99
C GLU A 168 -23.78 0.79 -15.99
N GLU A 169 -22.75 1.57 -15.63
CA GLU A 169 -21.37 1.06 -15.52
C GLU A 169 -21.27 -0.06 -14.46
N LYS A 170 -21.95 0.11 -13.32
CA LYS A 170 -22.00 -0.93 -12.28
C LYS A 170 -22.65 -2.21 -12.80
N ARG A 171 -23.80 -2.10 -13.49
CA ARG A 171 -24.50 -3.25 -14.07
C ARG A 171 -23.66 -3.94 -15.14
N ALA A 172 -23.03 -3.17 -16.05
CA ALA A 172 -22.18 -3.72 -17.10
C ALA A 172 -21.02 -4.55 -16.52
N LEU A 173 -20.30 -4.02 -15.51
CA LEU A 173 -19.21 -4.76 -14.89
C LEU A 173 -19.71 -5.98 -14.08
N ARG A 174 -20.87 -5.89 -13.43
CA ARG A 174 -21.47 -7.07 -12.74
C ARG A 174 -21.82 -8.18 -13.72
N MET A 175 -22.33 -7.83 -14.91
CA MET A 175 -22.60 -8.80 -16.00
C MET A 175 -21.30 -9.40 -16.55
N GLU A 176 -20.28 -8.58 -16.82
CA GLU A 176 -18.95 -9.04 -17.29
C GLU A 176 -18.32 -10.06 -16.31
N LEU A 177 -18.44 -9.79 -15.01
CA LEU A 177 -17.94 -10.67 -13.94
C LEU A 177 -18.86 -11.87 -13.66
N ASN A 178 -19.97 -12.03 -14.39
CA ASN A 178 -20.99 -13.06 -14.16
C ASN A 178 -21.50 -13.09 -12.71
N LEU A 179 -21.64 -11.92 -12.07
CA LEU A 179 -22.12 -11.80 -10.71
C LEU A 179 -23.65 -11.92 -10.66
N PRO A 180 -24.21 -12.68 -9.71
CA PRO A 180 -25.66 -12.71 -9.51
C PRO A 180 -26.22 -11.30 -9.22
N GLU A 181 -27.44 -11.03 -9.66
CA GLU A 181 -28.05 -9.71 -9.52
C GLU A 181 -28.14 -9.27 -8.06
N ASN A 182 -28.50 -10.20 -7.15
CA ASN A 182 -28.64 -10.00 -5.72
C ASN A 182 -27.33 -10.24 -4.94
N ALA A 183 -26.17 -10.42 -5.62
CA ALA A 183 -24.91 -10.72 -4.94
C ALA A 183 -24.50 -9.59 -4.00
N ARG A 184 -24.04 -9.99 -2.82
CA ARG A 184 -23.32 -9.16 -1.84
C ARG A 184 -21.82 -9.39 -2.06
N ILE A 185 -21.13 -8.36 -2.53
CA ILE A 185 -19.76 -8.51 -3.03
C ILE A 185 -18.78 -7.96 -1.99
N GLY A 186 -18.03 -8.88 -1.36
CA GLY A 186 -16.82 -8.52 -0.64
C GLY A 186 -15.64 -8.44 -1.60
N ILE A 187 -14.87 -7.37 -1.57
CA ILE A 187 -13.69 -7.20 -2.42
C ILE A 187 -12.40 -7.17 -1.64
N TYR A 188 -11.40 -7.88 -2.15
CA TYR A 188 -9.99 -7.74 -1.81
C TYR A 188 -9.24 -7.09 -2.97
N VAL A 189 -8.39 -6.11 -2.68
CA VAL A 189 -7.51 -5.47 -3.66
C VAL A 189 -6.09 -5.48 -3.14
N GLY A 190 -5.16 -6.07 -3.90
CA GLY A 190 -3.75 -6.08 -3.53
C GLY A 190 -2.95 -7.22 -4.14
N ARG A 191 -1.68 -7.36 -3.73
CA ARG A 191 -0.86 -8.51 -4.13
C ARG A 191 -1.45 -9.80 -3.56
N VAL A 192 -1.60 -10.82 -4.40
CA VAL A 192 -2.09 -12.12 -3.96
C VAL A 192 -0.92 -12.94 -3.41
N THR A 193 -0.59 -12.69 -2.15
CA THR A 193 0.53 -13.31 -1.43
C THR A 193 0.08 -13.78 -0.04
N LYS A 194 0.79 -14.75 0.54
CA LYS A 194 0.50 -15.24 1.90
C LYS A 194 0.69 -14.15 2.97
N GLU A 195 1.60 -13.20 2.75
CA GLU A 195 1.81 -12.03 3.61
C GLU A 195 0.55 -11.16 3.77
N LYS A 196 -0.29 -11.12 2.72
CA LYS A 196 -1.57 -10.43 2.75
C LYS A 196 -2.68 -11.22 3.46
N GLY A 197 -2.33 -12.31 4.14
CA GLY A 197 -3.24 -13.11 4.96
C GLY A 197 -4.27 -13.90 4.16
N LEU A 198 -4.06 -14.05 2.84
CA LEU A 198 -5.04 -14.73 1.99
C LEU A 198 -5.14 -16.23 2.26
N SER A 199 -4.12 -16.87 2.83
CA SER A 199 -4.24 -18.25 3.32
C SER A 199 -5.26 -18.37 4.44
N TYR A 200 -5.26 -17.43 5.41
CA TYR A 200 -6.28 -17.40 6.46
C TYR A 200 -7.68 -17.11 5.90
N LEU A 201 -7.76 -16.30 4.83
CA LEU A 201 -9.03 -16.09 4.14
C LEU A 201 -9.53 -17.40 3.51
N VAL A 202 -8.69 -18.14 2.79
CA VAL A 202 -9.05 -19.44 2.23
C VAL A 202 -9.52 -20.41 3.30
N ASP A 203 -8.82 -20.48 4.44
CA ASP A 203 -9.24 -21.32 5.56
C ASP A 203 -10.58 -20.88 6.14
N ALA A 204 -10.86 -19.57 6.22
CA ALA A 204 -12.15 -19.04 6.62
C ALA A 204 -13.27 -19.43 5.62
N LEU A 205 -12.97 -19.41 4.32
CA LEU A 205 -13.93 -19.86 3.29
C LEU A 205 -14.23 -21.35 3.38
N LYS A 206 -13.21 -22.20 3.66
CA LYS A 206 -13.39 -23.63 3.92
C LYS A 206 -14.28 -23.87 5.15
N GLN A 207 -14.06 -23.09 6.22
CA GLN A 207 -14.88 -23.18 7.44
C GLN A 207 -16.34 -22.80 7.19
N LEU A 208 -16.58 -21.82 6.29
CA LEU A 208 -17.92 -21.36 5.94
C LEU A 208 -18.59 -22.18 4.84
N ASP A 209 -17.90 -23.14 4.22
CA ASP A 209 -18.37 -23.77 2.98
C ASP A 209 -19.75 -24.45 3.11
N GLU A 210 -20.11 -24.98 4.30
CA GLU A 210 -21.43 -25.54 4.57
C GLU A 210 -22.49 -24.48 4.95
N SER A 211 -22.08 -23.36 5.50
CA SER A 211 -22.94 -22.27 5.99
C SER A 211 -22.78 -20.97 5.17
N TRP A 212 -22.29 -21.09 3.94
CA TRP A 212 -22.05 -19.94 3.06
C TRP A 212 -23.32 -19.15 2.80
N PRO A 213 -23.31 -17.83 3.06
CA PRO A 213 -24.46 -16.98 2.75
C PRO A 213 -24.79 -17.00 1.24
N PRO A 214 -26.05 -17.31 0.84
CA PRO A 214 -26.39 -17.52 -0.57
C PRO A 214 -26.03 -16.36 -1.50
N GLU A 215 -26.10 -15.13 -1.01
CA GLU A 215 -25.81 -13.92 -1.76
C GLU A 215 -24.34 -13.50 -1.72
N LEU A 216 -23.52 -14.06 -0.81
CA LEU A 216 -22.14 -13.65 -0.66
C LEU A 216 -21.29 -14.09 -1.84
N CYS A 217 -20.62 -13.14 -2.49
CA CYS A 217 -19.56 -13.36 -3.47
C CYS A 217 -18.30 -12.65 -3.00
N LEU A 218 -17.14 -13.22 -3.32
CA LEU A 218 -15.85 -12.60 -3.08
C LEU A 218 -15.16 -12.28 -4.40
N LEU A 219 -14.70 -11.06 -4.54
CA LEU A 219 -13.97 -10.56 -5.69
C LEU A 219 -12.50 -10.32 -5.31
N ILE A 220 -11.58 -11.07 -5.90
CA ILE A 220 -10.15 -10.99 -5.65
C ILE A 220 -9.50 -10.26 -6.83
N VAL A 221 -9.01 -9.04 -6.55
CA VAL A 221 -8.38 -8.18 -7.55
C VAL A 221 -6.89 -8.06 -7.25
N GLY A 222 -6.05 -8.56 -8.15
CA GLY A 222 -4.60 -8.53 -8.02
C GLY A 222 -3.93 -9.77 -8.58
N ASN A 223 -2.60 -9.79 -8.44
CA ASN A 223 -1.74 -10.90 -8.84
C ASN A 223 -0.65 -11.13 -7.79
N GLY A 224 -0.02 -12.30 -7.78
CA GLY A 224 1.04 -12.65 -6.86
C GLY A 224 1.36 -14.14 -6.84
N ASP A 225 2.36 -14.50 -6.07
CA ASP A 225 2.92 -15.86 -5.99
C ASP A 225 1.98 -16.90 -5.35
N TYR A 226 0.97 -16.45 -4.59
CA TYR A 226 -0.03 -17.33 -3.99
C TYR A 226 -1.28 -17.52 -4.87
N LEU A 227 -1.40 -16.82 -6.03
CA LEU A 227 -2.64 -16.81 -6.82
C LEU A 227 -3.06 -18.21 -7.30
N GLN A 228 -2.14 -18.99 -7.88
CA GLN A 228 -2.46 -20.32 -8.41
C GLN A 228 -2.87 -21.30 -7.30
N GLU A 229 -2.14 -21.27 -6.17
CA GLU A 229 -2.46 -22.09 -5.01
C GLU A 229 -3.85 -21.72 -4.46
N MET A 230 -4.13 -20.42 -4.29
CA MET A 230 -5.42 -19.92 -3.82
C MET A 230 -6.57 -20.30 -4.75
N GLN A 231 -6.38 -20.19 -6.08
CA GLN A 231 -7.39 -20.60 -7.06
C GLN A 231 -7.69 -22.10 -6.97
N SER A 232 -6.64 -22.92 -6.85
CA SER A 232 -6.80 -24.38 -6.69
C SER A 232 -7.56 -24.76 -5.42
N GLU A 233 -7.23 -24.11 -4.29
CA GLU A 233 -7.91 -24.34 -3.02
C GLU A 233 -9.38 -23.88 -3.06
N CYS A 234 -9.65 -22.72 -3.63
CA CYS A 234 -11.02 -22.21 -3.80
C CYS A 234 -11.86 -23.05 -4.77
N ALA A 235 -11.24 -23.65 -5.79
CA ALA A 235 -11.95 -24.52 -6.75
C ALA A 235 -12.50 -25.80 -6.10
N ALA A 236 -11.96 -26.22 -4.96
CA ALA A 236 -12.44 -27.38 -4.18
C ALA A 236 -13.66 -27.06 -3.29
N LEU A 237 -14.04 -25.78 -3.14
CA LEU A 237 -15.19 -25.38 -2.34
C LEU A 237 -16.52 -25.71 -3.08
N ARG A 238 -17.57 -26.03 -2.33
CA ARG A 238 -18.94 -26.21 -2.86
C ARG A 238 -19.42 -24.92 -3.56
N HIS A 239 -18.99 -23.77 -3.03
CA HIS A 239 -19.34 -22.43 -3.52
C HIS A 239 -18.22 -21.78 -4.35
N ALA A 240 -17.37 -22.59 -5.03
CA ALA A 240 -16.22 -22.11 -5.83
C ALA A 240 -16.58 -20.97 -6.80
N LYS A 241 -17.77 -21.05 -7.43
CA LYS A 241 -18.26 -20.02 -8.38
C LYS A 241 -18.56 -18.66 -7.71
N ARG A 242 -18.55 -18.59 -6.39
CA ARG A 242 -18.76 -17.35 -5.62
C ARG A 242 -17.43 -16.63 -5.30
N VAL A 243 -16.29 -17.24 -5.60
CA VAL A 243 -14.97 -16.61 -5.48
C VAL A 243 -14.47 -16.27 -6.88
N ILE A 244 -14.48 -14.99 -7.22
CA ILE A 244 -14.16 -14.49 -8.55
C ILE A 244 -12.75 -13.88 -8.51
N PHE A 245 -11.88 -14.34 -9.40
CA PHE A 245 -10.52 -13.82 -9.55
C PHE A 245 -10.46 -12.92 -10.79
N ALA A 246 -10.41 -11.60 -10.59
CA ALA A 246 -10.35 -10.61 -11.67
C ALA A 246 -8.93 -10.36 -12.19
N GLY A 247 -7.90 -10.97 -11.57
CA GLY A 247 -6.52 -10.70 -11.93
C GLY A 247 -6.08 -9.27 -11.59
N GLN A 248 -4.96 -8.86 -12.17
CA GLN A 248 -4.44 -7.50 -11.98
C GLN A 248 -5.22 -6.50 -12.84
N GLN A 249 -5.69 -5.43 -12.22
CA GLN A 249 -6.50 -4.39 -12.86
C GLN A 249 -5.85 -3.01 -12.71
N GLU A 250 -5.99 -2.16 -13.72
CA GLU A 250 -5.51 -0.78 -13.67
C GLU A 250 -6.56 0.17 -13.10
N GLN A 251 -7.85 -0.08 -13.39
CA GLN A 251 -8.97 0.78 -12.98
C GLN A 251 -9.67 0.20 -11.75
N ILE A 252 -8.95 0.15 -10.63
CA ILE A 252 -9.42 -0.46 -9.36
C ILE A 252 -10.75 0.13 -8.90
N GLN A 253 -10.96 1.43 -9.14
CA GLN A 253 -12.21 2.11 -8.79
C GLN A 253 -13.46 1.40 -9.31
N LYS A 254 -13.44 0.88 -10.54
CA LYS A 254 -14.60 0.19 -11.12
C LYS A 254 -15.01 -1.02 -10.27
N TYR A 255 -14.02 -1.80 -9.82
CA TYR A 255 -14.25 -2.99 -9.00
C TYR A 255 -14.69 -2.64 -7.58
N LEU A 256 -14.15 -1.58 -7.00
CA LEU A 256 -14.62 -1.07 -5.72
C LEU A 256 -16.08 -0.58 -5.81
N ASN A 257 -16.44 0.13 -6.88
CA ASN A 257 -17.77 0.69 -7.07
C ASN A 257 -18.88 -0.36 -7.24
N VAL A 258 -18.58 -1.58 -7.67
CA VAL A 258 -19.56 -2.68 -7.77
C VAL A 258 -19.65 -3.53 -6.52
N SER A 259 -18.79 -3.26 -5.54
CA SER A 259 -18.66 -4.02 -4.31
C SER A 259 -19.46 -3.41 -3.16
N ASP A 260 -19.81 -4.23 -2.18
CA ASP A 260 -20.62 -3.85 -1.02
C ASP A 260 -19.78 -3.61 0.24
N PHE A 261 -18.62 -4.28 0.35
CA PHE A 261 -17.65 -4.06 1.41
C PHE A 261 -16.24 -4.45 0.98
N PHE A 262 -15.25 -3.89 1.67
CA PHE A 262 -13.83 -4.17 1.44
C PHE A 262 -13.27 -5.10 2.52
N LEU A 263 -12.37 -6.01 2.14
CA LEU A 263 -11.71 -6.96 3.01
C LEU A 263 -10.18 -6.84 2.88
N SER A 264 -9.48 -6.71 4.02
CA SER A 264 -8.01 -6.77 4.07
C SER A 264 -7.55 -7.63 5.24
N PRO A 265 -7.21 -8.92 5.00
CA PRO A 265 -6.76 -9.85 6.03
C PRO A 265 -5.25 -9.80 6.29
N SER A 266 -4.57 -8.75 5.90
CA SER A 266 -3.10 -8.60 5.91
C SER A 266 -2.49 -8.97 7.26
N LEU A 267 -1.33 -9.65 7.22
CA LEU A 267 -0.56 -9.98 8.42
C LEU A 267 0.36 -8.84 8.85
N HIS A 268 0.71 -7.97 7.89
CA HIS A 268 1.54 -6.81 8.11
C HIS A 268 1.22 -5.70 7.11
N GLU A 269 1.13 -4.48 7.59
CA GLU A 269 1.00 -3.24 6.80
C GLU A 269 1.82 -2.13 7.45
N ASN A 270 2.22 -1.13 6.67
CA ASN A 270 2.60 0.17 7.25
C ASN A 270 1.39 1.11 7.16
N LEU A 271 0.99 1.51 5.94
CA LEU A 271 -0.26 2.23 5.70
C LEU A 271 -0.85 1.72 4.38
N SER A 272 -1.98 1.04 4.45
CA SER A 272 -2.55 0.36 3.29
C SER A 272 -3.19 1.33 2.29
N ILE A 273 -2.66 1.39 1.08
CA ILE A 273 -3.24 2.19 -0.01
C ILE A 273 -4.60 1.62 -0.41
N SER A 274 -4.76 0.30 -0.45
CA SER A 274 -6.04 -0.30 -0.83
C SER A 274 -7.17 -0.04 0.19
N ILE A 275 -6.85 0.14 1.48
CA ILE A 275 -7.83 0.59 2.47
C ILE A 275 -8.23 2.05 2.20
N LEU A 276 -7.27 2.93 1.87
CA LEU A 276 -7.57 4.31 1.48
C LEU A 276 -8.44 4.36 0.21
N GLU A 277 -8.17 3.51 -0.78
CA GLU A 277 -8.98 3.36 -1.99
C GLU A 277 -10.40 2.89 -1.67
N ALA A 278 -10.57 1.93 -0.76
CA ALA A 278 -11.86 1.45 -0.32
C ALA A 278 -12.66 2.53 0.42
N CYS A 279 -12.00 3.29 1.31
CA CYS A 279 -12.63 4.43 2.00
C CYS A 279 -13.04 5.53 1.00
N ALA A 280 -12.21 5.82 -0.02
CA ALA A 280 -12.54 6.75 -1.09
C ALA A 280 -13.77 6.31 -1.90
N ALA A 281 -13.95 4.99 -2.07
CA ALA A 281 -15.15 4.40 -2.68
C ALA A 281 -16.33 4.26 -1.69
N LYS A 282 -16.21 4.79 -0.47
CA LYS A 282 -17.23 4.75 0.59
C LYS A 282 -17.66 3.32 0.98
N LEU A 283 -16.75 2.36 0.89
CA LEU A 283 -17.02 0.98 1.28
C LEU A 283 -16.82 0.78 2.79
N PRO A 284 -17.76 0.12 3.48
CA PRO A 284 -17.49 -0.43 4.80
C PRO A 284 -16.31 -1.39 4.74
N CYS A 285 -15.33 -1.24 5.65
CA CYS A 285 -14.11 -2.00 5.62
C CYS A 285 -14.09 -3.09 6.70
N ARG A 286 -13.56 -4.27 6.34
CA ARG A 286 -13.19 -5.33 7.30
C ARG A 286 -11.68 -5.56 7.18
N VAL A 287 -10.92 -5.16 8.19
CA VAL A 287 -9.46 -5.15 8.12
C VAL A 287 -8.83 -5.74 9.38
N THR A 288 -7.64 -6.30 9.24
CA THR A 288 -6.84 -6.71 10.40
C THR A 288 -6.23 -5.50 11.10
N ASP A 289 -6.14 -5.60 12.44
CA ASP A 289 -5.49 -4.59 13.30
C ASP A 289 -3.97 -4.76 13.24
N VAL A 290 -3.37 -4.28 12.16
CA VAL A 290 -1.92 -4.33 11.94
C VAL A 290 -1.39 -3.02 11.38
N GLY A 291 -0.22 -2.62 11.82
CA GLY A 291 0.45 -1.41 11.33
C GLY A 291 -0.45 -0.18 11.45
N GLY A 292 -0.35 0.72 10.49
CA GLY A 292 -1.14 1.95 10.43
C GLY A 292 -2.60 1.77 9.98
N ASN A 293 -3.14 0.54 9.91
CA ASN A 293 -4.54 0.35 9.54
C ASN A 293 -5.49 1.08 10.49
N GLY A 294 -5.17 1.14 11.80
CA GLY A 294 -5.92 1.89 12.80
C GLY A 294 -5.83 3.42 12.66
N GLU A 295 -4.91 3.92 11.83
CA GLU A 295 -4.87 5.35 11.49
C GLU A 295 -5.86 5.72 10.38
N ILE A 296 -6.34 4.71 9.60
CA ILE A 296 -7.35 4.88 8.54
C ILE A 296 -8.73 4.46 9.05
N ILE A 297 -8.80 3.31 9.76
CA ILE A 297 -10.04 2.70 10.20
C ILE A 297 -10.27 3.01 11.68
N GLU A 298 -11.35 3.74 11.93
CA GLU A 298 -11.92 3.91 13.26
C GLU A 298 -12.90 2.75 13.51
N ASN A 299 -12.48 1.81 14.37
CA ASN A 299 -13.24 0.58 14.60
C ASN A 299 -14.68 0.86 15.04
N GLY A 300 -15.65 0.27 14.34
CA GLY A 300 -17.09 0.48 14.56
C GLY A 300 -17.69 1.71 13.88
N LYS A 301 -16.86 2.57 13.22
CA LYS A 301 -17.35 3.72 12.44
C LYS A 301 -17.30 3.46 10.93
N ASN A 302 -16.10 3.49 10.33
CA ASN A 302 -15.94 3.26 8.89
C ASN A 302 -15.51 1.82 8.54
N GLY A 303 -15.36 0.96 9.55
CA GLY A 303 -15.02 -0.43 9.38
C GLY A 303 -15.00 -1.19 10.70
N LEU A 304 -14.73 -2.47 10.60
CA LEU A 304 -14.54 -3.37 11.73
C LEU A 304 -13.14 -3.96 11.68
N MET A 305 -12.37 -3.78 12.75
CA MET A 305 -11.04 -4.34 12.90
C MET A 305 -11.10 -5.73 13.51
N ILE A 306 -10.20 -6.61 13.06
CA ILE A 306 -10.07 -7.99 13.57
C ILE A 306 -8.61 -8.31 13.89
N ALA A 307 -8.43 -9.30 14.75
CA ALA A 307 -7.11 -9.87 15.01
C ALA A 307 -6.52 -10.48 13.73
N ALA A 308 -5.24 -10.21 13.48
CA ALA A 308 -4.51 -10.87 12.40
C ALA A 308 -4.30 -12.37 12.70
N SER A 309 -4.06 -13.15 11.65
CA SER A 309 -3.81 -14.60 11.76
C SER A 309 -4.94 -15.39 12.44
N SER A 310 -6.19 -14.94 12.31
CA SER A 310 -7.36 -15.60 12.91
C SER A 310 -8.40 -15.95 11.85
N THR A 311 -8.47 -17.23 11.52
CA THR A 311 -9.47 -17.79 10.60
C THR A 311 -10.89 -17.53 11.11
N ASP A 312 -11.16 -17.76 12.42
CA ASP A 312 -12.48 -17.56 13.03
C ASP A 312 -12.92 -16.09 12.96
N ALA A 313 -11.99 -15.14 13.22
CA ALA A 313 -12.28 -13.71 13.12
C ALA A 313 -12.61 -13.30 11.69
N LEU A 314 -11.95 -13.90 10.69
CA LEU A 314 -12.25 -13.67 9.27
C LEU A 314 -13.60 -14.26 8.88
N ALA A 315 -13.89 -15.53 9.25
CA ALA A 315 -15.16 -16.18 8.98
C ALA A 315 -16.34 -15.40 9.59
N SER A 316 -16.26 -15.12 10.90
CA SER A 316 -17.26 -14.28 11.59
C SER A 316 -17.38 -12.88 10.94
N GLY A 317 -16.25 -12.33 10.50
CA GLY A 317 -16.20 -11.04 9.81
C GLY A 317 -16.95 -11.04 8.49
N LEU A 318 -16.77 -12.07 7.68
CA LEU A 318 -17.47 -12.24 6.40
C LEU A 318 -18.99 -12.35 6.62
N LEU A 319 -19.43 -13.15 7.60
CA LEU A 319 -20.84 -13.25 7.96
C LEU A 319 -21.45 -11.92 8.39
N LYS A 320 -20.75 -11.16 9.25
CA LYS A 320 -21.20 -9.81 9.65
C LYS A 320 -21.28 -8.85 8.47
N MET A 321 -20.31 -8.90 7.56
CA MET A 321 -20.29 -8.01 6.40
C MET A 321 -21.25 -8.48 5.29
N SER A 322 -21.79 -9.70 5.31
CA SER A 322 -22.87 -10.13 4.44
C SER A 322 -24.25 -9.60 4.89
N ASP A 323 -24.38 -9.16 6.14
CA ASP A 323 -25.60 -8.54 6.68
C ASP A 323 -25.76 -7.10 6.17
N ASP A 324 -26.88 -6.80 5.50
CA ASP A 324 -27.20 -5.48 4.93
C ASP A 324 -27.31 -4.39 6.01
N LYS A 325 -27.90 -4.73 7.16
CA LYS A 325 -28.08 -3.79 8.28
C LYS A 325 -26.74 -3.39 8.87
N CYS A 326 -25.86 -4.35 9.10
CA CYS A 326 -24.52 -4.10 9.61
C CYS A 326 -23.74 -3.15 8.67
N ARG A 327 -23.76 -3.42 7.36
CA ARG A 327 -23.07 -2.54 6.39
C ARG A 327 -23.69 -1.15 6.32
N ALA A 328 -25.02 -1.02 6.33
CA ALA A 328 -25.71 0.26 6.30
C ALA A 328 -25.35 1.12 7.53
N GLU A 329 -25.32 0.52 8.72
CA GLU A 329 -24.91 1.20 9.96
C GLU A 329 -23.46 1.70 9.91
N ILE A 330 -22.53 0.87 9.40
CA ILE A 330 -21.12 1.27 9.25
C ILE A 330 -21.02 2.40 8.22
N LYS A 331 -21.71 2.28 7.09
CA LYS A 331 -21.70 3.30 6.03
C LYS A 331 -22.20 4.65 6.52
N GLN A 332 -23.30 4.65 7.30
CA GLN A 332 -23.84 5.88 7.91
C GLN A 332 -22.84 6.52 8.88
N ARG A 333 -22.17 5.72 9.72
CA ARG A 333 -21.18 6.24 10.68
C ARG A 333 -19.91 6.72 9.97
N ALA A 334 -19.54 6.09 8.85
CA ALA A 334 -18.37 6.46 8.06
C ALA A 334 -18.44 7.90 7.50
N GLU A 335 -19.65 8.45 7.32
CA GLU A 335 -19.84 9.85 6.90
C GLU A 335 -19.32 10.86 7.94
N GLN A 336 -19.15 10.45 9.20
CA GLN A 336 -18.64 11.27 10.30
C GLN A 336 -17.11 11.16 10.48
N VAL A 337 -16.44 10.31 9.71
CA VAL A 337 -14.98 10.12 9.80
C VAL A 337 -14.28 11.20 9.00
N ASP A 338 -13.35 11.89 9.65
CA ASP A 338 -12.52 12.90 8.99
C ASP A 338 -11.31 12.26 8.31
N TYR A 339 -11.33 12.30 6.97
CA TYR A 339 -10.22 11.82 6.13
C TYR A 339 -9.29 12.94 5.65
N SER A 340 -9.44 14.17 6.13
CA SER A 340 -8.70 15.35 5.64
C SER A 340 -7.18 15.18 5.70
N LYS A 341 -6.67 14.42 6.69
CA LYS A 341 -5.25 14.09 6.83
C LYS A 341 -4.68 13.26 5.69
N PHE A 342 -5.52 12.62 4.88
CA PHE A 342 -5.13 11.84 3.70
C PHE A 342 -5.38 12.58 2.37
N PHE A 343 -5.86 13.82 2.42
CA PHE A 343 -6.11 14.62 1.21
C PHE A 343 -4.85 15.36 0.75
N ASP A 344 -4.84 15.70 -0.53
CA ASP A 344 -3.73 16.32 -1.23
C ASP A 344 -3.10 17.47 -0.47
N GLU A 345 -3.90 18.44 -0.03
CA GLU A 345 -3.43 19.64 0.65
C GLU A 345 -2.68 19.36 1.96
N HIS A 346 -3.14 18.35 2.71
CA HIS A 346 -2.47 17.97 3.96
C HIS A 346 -1.15 17.24 3.67
N ILE A 347 -1.16 16.33 2.71
CA ILE A 347 0.02 15.56 2.30
C ILE A 347 1.09 16.47 1.68
N ASP A 348 0.69 17.44 0.87
CA ASP A 348 1.61 18.40 0.29
C ASP A 348 2.30 19.22 1.37
N ARG A 349 1.56 19.70 2.37
CA ARG A 349 2.14 20.40 3.53
C ARG A 349 3.11 19.51 4.33
N GLN A 350 2.74 18.25 4.57
CA GLN A 350 3.66 17.30 5.23
C GLN A 350 4.94 17.10 4.43
N LEU A 351 4.82 16.92 3.11
CA LEU A 351 5.98 16.70 2.24
C LEU A 351 6.89 17.92 2.19
N GLN A 352 6.32 19.13 2.09
CA GLN A 352 7.07 20.38 2.18
C GLN A 352 7.84 20.47 3.50
N GLN A 353 7.19 20.21 4.64
CA GLN A 353 7.85 20.21 5.95
C GLN A 353 9.01 19.21 6.03
N VAL A 354 8.86 18.04 5.40
CA VAL A 354 9.94 17.04 5.35
C VAL A 354 11.12 17.57 4.54
N TYR A 355 10.88 18.15 3.37
CA TYR A 355 11.94 18.68 2.51
C TYR A 355 12.63 19.89 3.15
N ASP A 356 11.90 20.83 3.70
CA ASP A 356 12.45 22.03 4.37
C ASP A 356 13.34 21.63 5.55
N ARG A 357 12.86 20.73 6.42
CA ARG A 357 13.65 20.22 7.54
C ARG A 357 14.89 19.44 7.10
N LEU A 358 14.81 18.73 5.97
CA LEU A 358 15.97 18.03 5.41
C LEU A 358 17.03 18.99 4.92
N LEU A 359 16.64 20.03 4.19
CA LEU A 359 17.56 21.04 3.63
C LEU A 359 18.20 21.93 4.71
N GLN A 360 17.49 22.17 5.83
CA GLN A 360 18.01 22.93 6.97
C GLN A 360 19.06 22.15 7.81
N ARG A 361 19.22 20.86 7.59
CA ARG A 361 20.22 20.04 8.32
C ARG A 361 21.61 20.29 7.73
N CYS A 362 22.50 20.82 8.54
CA CYS A 362 23.91 20.99 8.24
C CYS A 362 24.67 19.67 8.22
#